data_7ff845d339efef3e57fbcd3fdbf6567d
#
_entry.id   7ff845d339efef3e57fbcd3fdbf6567d
#
_cell.length_a   1.000
_cell.length_b   1.000
_cell.length_c   1.000
_cell.angle_alpha   90.00
_cell.angle_beta   90.00
_cell.angle_gamma   90.00
#
_symmetry.space_group_name_H-M   'P 1'
#
loop_
_entity.id
_entity.type
_entity.pdbx_description
1 polymer ?
#
loop_
_entity_poly.entity_id
_entity_poly.type
_entity_poly.pdbx_seq_one_letter_code
_entity_poly.pdbx_strand_id
1 'polypeptide(L)'
;FNLEIPDGCFVVISGDSGSGKSTLLNMIGGIEKPDSGSIIIEGLNITRLKNKNSFFADTVGFLFQNFALLENKTVKENLSLIKKSSRTKVSLKEALNRVGLSKEVNKKVYQLSGGEQQRVALARLMMKKCSVVLADEPTGSLDKKNRDIVMRLLHELNEEGKTVIIVTHDQGIIEDEPYVVKI
;
A
#
# COMPACT_ATOMS: atom_id res chain seq x y z
N PHE A 1 18.56 12.43 -8.20
CA PHE A 1 18.19 11.68 -6.99
C PHE A 1 18.45 10.20 -7.24
N ASN A 2 19.22 9.57 -6.37
CA ASN A 2 19.49 8.12 -6.39
C ASN A 2 19.06 7.53 -5.05
N LEU A 3 18.30 6.46 -5.10
CA LEU A 3 17.84 5.73 -3.91
C LEU A 3 17.90 4.23 -4.21
N GLU A 4 18.49 3.48 -3.31
CA GLU A 4 18.49 2.02 -3.32
C GLU A 4 17.76 1.53 -2.08
N ILE A 5 16.76 0.67 -2.26
CA ILE A 5 15.98 0.06 -1.20
C ILE A 5 16.17 -1.46 -1.32
N PRO A 6 16.76 -2.11 -0.30
CA PRO A 6 16.89 -3.56 -0.30
C PRO A 6 15.52 -4.26 -0.28
N ASP A 7 15.45 -5.42 -0.91
CA ASP A 7 14.24 -6.24 -0.89
C ASP A 7 13.87 -6.65 0.56
N GLY A 8 12.58 -6.63 0.88
CA GLY A 8 12.08 -6.96 2.19
C GLY A 8 12.28 -5.88 3.26
N CYS A 9 12.77 -4.69 2.90
CA CYS A 9 12.88 -3.58 3.84
C CYS A 9 11.54 -2.87 4.07
N PHE A 10 11.39 -2.31 5.28
CA PHE A 10 10.37 -1.32 5.62
C PHE A 10 11.02 0.06 5.59
N VAL A 11 10.55 0.95 4.72
CA VAL A 11 11.17 2.26 4.47
C VAL A 11 10.14 3.37 4.58
N VAL A 12 10.48 4.42 5.31
CA VAL A 12 9.69 5.65 5.38
C VAL A 12 10.38 6.75 4.56
N ILE A 13 9.68 7.32 3.61
CA ILE A 13 10.10 8.51 2.88
C ILE A 13 9.41 9.70 3.52
N SER A 14 10.20 10.59 4.14
CA SER A 14 9.72 11.77 4.83
C SER A 14 10.13 13.07 4.10
N GLY A 15 9.41 14.15 4.38
CA GLY A 15 9.71 15.48 3.84
C GLY A 15 8.53 16.42 4.03
N ASP A 16 8.71 17.68 3.74
CA ASP A 16 7.68 18.70 3.89
C ASP A 16 6.49 18.47 2.94
N SER A 17 5.35 19.07 3.25
CA SER A 17 4.22 19.09 2.33
C SER A 17 4.64 19.72 1.00
N GLY A 18 4.35 19.04 -0.12
CA GLY A 18 4.75 19.53 -1.45
C GLY A 18 6.17 19.16 -1.88
N SER A 19 6.98 18.44 -1.07
CA SER A 19 8.34 18.02 -1.46
C SER A 19 8.41 16.98 -2.58
N GLY A 20 7.25 16.47 -3.03
CA GLY A 20 7.20 15.48 -4.12
C GLY A 20 7.13 14.02 -3.68
N LYS A 21 6.88 13.71 -2.39
CA LYS A 21 6.80 12.35 -1.86
C LYS A 21 5.81 11.46 -2.62
N SER A 22 4.57 11.92 -2.77
CA SER A 22 3.54 11.16 -3.50
C SER A 22 3.88 11.00 -4.98
N THR A 23 4.50 12.01 -5.60
CA THR A 23 5.00 11.93 -6.98
C THR A 23 6.11 10.87 -7.09
N LEU A 24 7.06 10.84 -6.16
CA LEU A 24 8.10 9.81 -6.12
C LEU A 24 7.48 8.42 -5.93
N LEU A 25 6.52 8.28 -5.00
CA LEU A 25 5.82 7.02 -4.77
C LEU A 25 5.08 6.55 -6.04
N ASN A 26 4.40 7.46 -6.74
CA ASN A 26 3.71 7.19 -8.00
C ASN A 26 4.68 6.77 -9.09
N MET A 27 5.86 7.39 -9.16
CA MET A 27 6.92 6.98 -10.10
C MET A 27 7.45 5.59 -9.78
N ILE A 28 7.75 5.28 -8.51
CA ILE A 28 8.15 3.94 -8.05
C ILE A 28 7.06 2.93 -8.41
N GLY A 29 5.81 3.28 -8.19
CA GLY A 29 4.66 2.44 -8.52
C GLY A 29 4.32 2.36 -10.01
N GLY A 30 5.03 3.07 -10.87
CA GLY A 30 4.81 3.05 -12.32
C GLY A 30 3.54 3.77 -12.80
N ILE A 31 2.87 4.52 -11.92
CA ILE A 31 1.71 5.37 -12.28
C ILE A 31 2.17 6.58 -13.06
N GLU A 32 3.21 7.26 -12.57
CA GLU A 32 3.86 8.38 -13.23
C GLU A 32 5.17 7.97 -13.88
N LYS A 33 5.62 8.74 -14.86
CA LYS A 33 6.90 8.51 -15.54
C LYS A 33 7.89 9.59 -15.11
N PRO A 34 9.12 9.25 -14.73
CA PRO A 34 10.14 10.25 -14.45
C PRO A 34 10.57 10.96 -15.73
N ASP A 35 10.93 12.23 -15.61
CA ASP A 35 11.45 13.03 -16.74
C ASP A 35 12.76 12.47 -17.27
N SER A 36 13.60 11.93 -16.38
CA SER A 36 14.88 11.30 -16.73
C SER A 36 15.23 10.20 -15.76
N GLY A 37 16.21 9.39 -16.09
CA GLY A 37 16.67 8.26 -15.24
C GLY A 37 15.86 6.99 -15.45
N SER A 38 15.97 6.08 -14.47
CA SER A 38 15.31 4.78 -14.53
C SER A 38 14.92 4.30 -13.14
N ILE A 39 13.85 3.52 -13.08
CA ILE A 39 13.39 2.85 -11.87
C ILE A 39 13.44 1.34 -12.15
N ILE A 40 14.15 0.63 -11.29
CA ILE A 40 14.37 -0.81 -11.40
C ILE A 40 13.75 -1.46 -10.15
N ILE A 41 12.85 -2.42 -10.36
CA ILE A 41 12.20 -3.19 -9.29
C ILE A 41 12.35 -4.66 -9.62
N GLU A 42 12.96 -5.44 -8.72
CA GLU A 42 13.26 -6.87 -8.94
C GLU A 42 13.98 -7.12 -10.29
N GLY A 43 14.96 -6.25 -10.62
CA GLY A 43 15.71 -6.34 -11.88
C GLY A 43 14.95 -5.84 -13.12
N LEU A 44 13.66 -5.48 -12.99
CA LEU A 44 12.83 -5.01 -14.08
C LEU A 44 12.86 -3.48 -14.17
N ASN A 45 13.33 -2.94 -15.30
CA ASN A 45 13.27 -1.50 -15.56
C ASN A 45 11.84 -1.08 -15.93
N ILE A 46 11.07 -0.57 -14.96
CA ILE A 46 9.65 -0.21 -15.13
C ILE A 46 9.44 1.06 -15.98
N THR A 47 10.46 1.92 -16.10
CA THR A 47 10.35 3.13 -16.94
C THR A 47 10.28 2.82 -18.43
N ARG A 48 10.80 1.65 -18.84
CA ARG A 48 10.85 1.20 -20.24
C ARG A 48 9.72 0.25 -20.61
N LEU A 49 8.88 -0.16 -19.64
CA LEU A 49 7.77 -1.07 -19.91
C LEU A 49 6.71 -0.42 -20.81
N LYS A 50 6.44 -1.02 -21.95
CA LYS A 50 5.31 -0.65 -22.82
C LYS A 50 3.97 -1.08 -22.24
N ASN A 51 3.95 -2.23 -21.53
CA ASN A 51 2.76 -2.77 -20.88
C ASN A 51 3.10 -3.09 -19.43
N LYS A 52 2.41 -2.43 -18.51
CA LYS A 52 2.60 -2.58 -17.06
C LYS A 52 1.55 -3.50 -16.40
N ASN A 53 0.74 -4.23 -17.16
CA ASN A 53 -0.35 -5.02 -16.60
C ASN A 53 0.11 -6.10 -15.61
N SER A 54 1.18 -6.84 -15.94
CA SER A 54 1.76 -7.84 -15.03
C SER A 54 2.40 -7.18 -13.80
N PHE A 55 3.10 -6.07 -13.98
CA PHE A 55 3.67 -5.27 -12.90
C PHE A 55 2.59 -4.82 -11.90
N PHE A 56 1.50 -4.21 -12.38
CA PHE A 56 0.38 -3.85 -11.52
C PHE A 56 -0.36 -5.05 -10.94
N ALA A 57 -0.39 -6.19 -11.64
CA ALA A 57 -1.09 -7.37 -11.19
C ALA A 57 -0.36 -8.09 -10.05
N ASP A 58 0.96 -8.26 -10.18
CA ASP A 58 1.71 -9.25 -9.39
C ASP A 58 2.93 -8.68 -8.64
N THR A 59 3.40 -7.45 -8.97
CA THR A 59 4.60 -6.88 -8.33
C THR A 59 4.26 -5.78 -7.33
N VAL A 60 3.39 -4.82 -7.68
CA VAL A 60 3.13 -3.65 -6.83
C VAL A 60 1.72 -3.65 -6.26
N GLY A 61 1.60 -3.31 -4.98
CA GLY A 61 0.34 -3.06 -4.30
C GLY A 61 0.31 -1.63 -3.75
N PHE A 62 -0.82 -0.94 -3.91
CA PHE A 62 -0.99 0.43 -3.44
C PHE A 62 -1.97 0.52 -2.28
N LEU A 63 -1.61 1.31 -1.29
CA LEU A 63 -2.46 1.85 -0.25
C LEU A 63 -2.53 3.37 -0.43
N PHE A 64 -3.53 3.83 -1.15
CA PHE A 64 -3.73 5.25 -1.43
C PHE A 64 -4.37 5.96 -0.24
N GLN A 65 -4.11 7.26 -0.10
CA GLN A 65 -4.74 8.13 0.90
C GLN A 65 -6.27 8.11 0.82
N ASN A 66 -6.85 7.99 -0.38
CA ASN A 66 -8.30 7.89 -0.63
C ASN A 66 -8.80 6.43 -0.70
N PHE A 67 -8.02 5.47 -0.20
CA PHE A 67 -8.30 4.03 -0.11
C PHE A 67 -8.52 3.33 -1.47
N ALA A 68 -8.86 4.03 -2.53
CA ALA A 68 -9.20 3.52 -3.86
C ALA A 68 -10.18 2.33 -3.81
N LEU A 69 -11.28 2.51 -3.08
CA LEU A 69 -12.38 1.56 -2.94
C LEU A 69 -13.60 2.04 -3.73
N LEU A 70 -14.39 1.09 -4.21
CA LEU A 70 -15.68 1.38 -4.83
C LEU A 70 -16.74 1.56 -3.73
N GLU A 71 -17.10 2.80 -3.44
CA GLU A 71 -17.94 3.18 -2.30
C GLU A 71 -19.32 2.52 -2.32
N ASN A 72 -19.93 2.39 -3.50
CA ASN A 72 -21.26 1.80 -3.70
C ASN A 72 -21.26 0.26 -3.74
N LYS A 73 -20.08 -0.35 -3.63
CA LYS A 73 -19.90 -1.79 -3.58
C LYS A 73 -19.67 -2.26 -2.14
N THR A 74 -20.00 -3.53 -1.90
CA THR A 74 -19.74 -4.15 -0.60
C THR A 74 -18.25 -4.39 -0.39
N VAL A 75 -17.85 -4.60 0.87
CA VAL A 75 -16.50 -5.04 1.23
C VAL A 75 -16.11 -6.29 0.43
N LYS A 76 -17.00 -7.30 0.38
CA LYS A 76 -16.80 -8.53 -0.40
C LYS A 76 -16.54 -8.25 -1.88
N GLU A 77 -17.34 -7.38 -2.49
CA GLU A 77 -17.19 -7.03 -3.90
C GLU A 77 -15.85 -6.34 -4.16
N ASN A 78 -15.45 -5.39 -3.31
CA ASN A 78 -14.15 -4.71 -3.40
C ASN A 78 -12.96 -5.68 -3.32
N LEU A 79 -12.99 -6.62 -2.39
CA LEU A 79 -11.94 -7.64 -2.26
C LEU A 79 -11.96 -8.62 -3.43
N SER A 80 -13.11 -8.83 -4.05
CA SER A 80 -13.28 -9.74 -5.19
C SER A 80 -12.74 -9.17 -6.51
N LEU A 81 -12.41 -7.88 -6.60
CA LEU A 81 -11.83 -7.25 -7.79
C LEU A 81 -10.44 -7.79 -8.16
N ILE A 82 -9.73 -8.38 -7.20
CA ILE A 82 -8.42 -8.99 -7.47
C ILE A 82 -8.62 -10.21 -8.38
N LYS A 83 -7.93 -10.21 -9.53
CA LYS A 83 -7.95 -11.35 -10.46
C LYS A 83 -7.50 -12.63 -9.74
N LYS A 84 -8.13 -13.75 -10.02
CA LYS A 84 -7.80 -15.04 -9.37
C LYS A 84 -6.32 -15.42 -9.51
N SER A 85 -5.70 -15.17 -10.67
CA SER A 85 -4.28 -15.43 -10.94
C SER A 85 -3.33 -14.59 -10.07
N SER A 86 -3.78 -13.40 -9.65
CA SER A 86 -3.01 -12.45 -8.86
C SER A 86 -3.35 -12.48 -7.36
N ARG A 87 -3.99 -13.56 -6.89
CA ARG A 87 -4.32 -13.74 -5.47
C ARG A 87 -3.26 -14.56 -4.75
N THR A 88 -3.02 -14.19 -3.50
CA THR A 88 -2.28 -15.02 -2.54
C THR A 88 -3.14 -16.23 -2.11
N LYS A 89 -2.63 -17.04 -1.19
CA LYS A 89 -3.42 -18.11 -0.54
C LYS A 89 -4.36 -17.57 0.54
N VAL A 90 -4.22 -16.31 0.93
CA VAL A 90 -5.07 -15.68 1.95
C VAL A 90 -6.50 -15.59 1.46
N SER A 91 -7.41 -16.23 2.17
CA SER A 91 -8.84 -16.21 1.86
C SER A 91 -9.46 -14.86 2.28
N LEU A 92 -10.59 -14.50 1.65
CA LEU A 92 -11.34 -13.30 2.02
C LEU A 92 -11.72 -13.30 3.51
N LYS A 93 -12.14 -14.47 4.04
CA LYS A 93 -12.51 -14.61 5.46
C LYS A 93 -11.31 -14.35 6.36
N GLU A 94 -10.16 -14.88 6.03
CA GLU A 94 -8.92 -14.70 6.77
C GLU A 94 -8.44 -13.24 6.72
N ALA A 95 -8.41 -12.62 5.53
CA ALA A 95 -8.05 -11.21 5.39
C ALA A 95 -8.93 -10.30 6.24
N LEU A 96 -10.26 -10.50 6.18
CA LEU A 96 -11.20 -9.72 7.00
C LEU A 96 -11.04 -9.98 8.50
N ASN A 97 -10.70 -11.20 8.90
CA ASN A 97 -10.43 -11.50 10.31
C ASN A 97 -9.18 -10.76 10.81
N ARG A 98 -8.09 -10.76 10.05
CA ARG A 98 -6.83 -10.07 10.39
C ARG A 98 -7.04 -8.56 10.57
N VAL A 99 -7.89 -7.94 9.76
CA VAL A 99 -8.18 -6.51 9.86
C VAL A 99 -9.36 -6.18 10.80
N GLY A 100 -9.95 -7.17 11.47
CA GLY A 100 -11.05 -7.00 12.43
C GLY A 100 -12.39 -6.59 11.81
N LEU A 101 -12.66 -6.98 10.55
CA LEU A 101 -13.86 -6.61 9.79
C LEU A 101 -14.69 -7.80 9.32
N SER A 102 -14.63 -8.93 10.02
CA SER A 102 -15.35 -10.15 9.62
C SER A 102 -16.87 -9.99 9.55
N LYS A 103 -17.44 -9.08 10.36
CA LYS A 103 -18.89 -8.82 10.40
C LYS A 103 -19.34 -7.85 9.29
N GLU A 104 -18.40 -7.13 8.67
CA GLU A 104 -18.67 -6.02 7.74
C GLU A 104 -18.68 -6.46 6.26
N VAL A 105 -18.52 -7.76 6.00
CA VAL A 105 -18.34 -8.36 4.67
C VAL A 105 -19.39 -7.94 3.64
N ASN A 106 -20.64 -7.74 4.07
CA ASN A 106 -21.76 -7.37 3.21
C ASN A 106 -22.14 -5.89 3.27
N LYS A 107 -21.48 -5.09 4.15
CA LYS A 107 -21.67 -3.64 4.19
C LYS A 107 -21.11 -3.00 2.94
N LYS A 108 -21.77 -1.97 2.46
CA LYS A 108 -21.23 -1.08 1.42
C LYS A 108 -20.14 -0.19 2.02
N VAL A 109 -19.11 0.11 1.23
CA VAL A 109 -17.92 0.84 1.71
C VAL A 109 -18.28 2.21 2.27
N TYR A 110 -19.24 2.93 1.69
CA TYR A 110 -19.69 4.24 2.21
C TYR A 110 -20.30 4.18 3.62
N GLN A 111 -20.67 3.00 4.12
CA GLN A 111 -21.21 2.79 5.48
C GLN A 111 -20.09 2.58 6.53
N LEU A 112 -18.85 2.51 6.10
CA LEU A 112 -17.69 2.29 6.94
C LEU A 112 -17.04 3.62 7.34
N SER A 113 -16.47 3.67 8.55
CA SER A 113 -15.57 4.77 8.93
C SER A 113 -14.30 4.79 8.09
N GLY A 114 -13.60 5.92 8.04
CA GLY A 114 -12.33 6.04 7.30
C GLY A 114 -11.30 4.98 7.71
N GLY A 115 -11.17 4.72 9.01
CA GLY A 115 -10.27 3.67 9.51
C GLY A 115 -10.69 2.25 9.11
N GLU A 116 -12.01 1.98 9.01
CA GLU A 116 -12.50 0.71 8.49
C GLU A 116 -12.24 0.58 6.98
N GLN A 117 -12.45 1.65 6.21
CA GLN A 117 -12.12 1.68 4.78
C GLN A 117 -10.64 1.42 4.53
N GLN A 118 -9.75 2.05 5.32
CA GLN A 118 -8.32 1.80 5.27
C GLN A 118 -8.00 0.33 5.51
N ARG A 119 -8.62 -0.28 6.52
CA ARG A 119 -8.45 -1.71 6.81
C ARG A 119 -8.99 -2.63 5.71
N VAL A 120 -10.05 -2.25 5.00
CA VAL A 120 -10.50 -2.97 3.79
C VAL A 120 -9.44 -2.90 2.69
N ALA A 121 -8.82 -1.73 2.48
CA ALA A 121 -7.74 -1.59 1.50
C ALA A 121 -6.51 -2.47 1.86
N LEU A 122 -6.17 -2.55 3.16
CA LEU A 122 -5.11 -3.46 3.65
C LEU A 122 -5.50 -4.94 3.46
N ALA A 123 -6.74 -5.34 3.75
CA ALA A 123 -7.22 -6.70 3.48
C ALA A 123 -7.09 -7.05 1.99
N ARG A 124 -7.35 -6.07 1.10
CA ARG A 124 -7.13 -6.22 -0.34
C ARG A 124 -5.65 -6.48 -0.67
N LEU A 125 -4.72 -5.77 -0.02
CA LEU A 125 -3.28 -5.99 -0.20
C LEU A 125 -2.83 -7.37 0.28
N MET A 126 -3.33 -7.86 1.42
CA MET A 126 -3.03 -9.21 1.92
C MET A 126 -3.45 -10.31 0.94
N MET A 127 -4.58 -10.11 0.25
CA MET A 127 -5.09 -11.05 -0.73
C MET A 127 -4.41 -10.94 -2.10
N LYS A 128 -3.66 -9.87 -2.35
CA LYS A 128 -3.00 -9.60 -3.63
C LYS A 128 -1.55 -10.09 -3.62
N LYS A 129 -1.14 -10.80 -4.67
CA LYS A 129 0.27 -11.03 -4.94
C LYS A 129 0.93 -9.68 -5.21
N CYS A 130 1.89 -9.32 -4.40
CA CYS A 130 2.78 -8.18 -4.65
C CYS A 130 4.00 -8.36 -3.76
N SER A 131 5.16 -8.03 -4.29
CA SER A 131 6.43 -7.99 -3.56
C SER A 131 6.70 -6.60 -2.96
N VAL A 132 6.15 -5.56 -3.57
CA VAL A 132 6.29 -4.17 -3.12
C VAL A 132 4.94 -3.58 -2.75
N VAL A 133 4.83 -3.03 -1.55
CA VAL A 133 3.68 -2.27 -1.05
C VAL A 133 4.06 -0.80 -0.96
N LEU A 134 3.28 0.05 -1.60
CA LEU A 134 3.44 1.50 -1.63
C LEU A 134 2.28 2.14 -0.89
N ALA A 135 2.56 2.88 0.18
CA ALA A 135 1.56 3.51 1.02
C ALA A 135 1.72 5.03 1.04
N ASP A 136 0.71 5.74 0.57
CA ASP A 136 0.67 7.20 0.55
C ASP A 136 -0.15 7.71 1.73
N GLU A 137 0.53 8.37 2.70
CA GLU A 137 -0.06 8.90 3.94
C GLU A 137 -1.03 7.92 4.61
N PRO A 138 -0.60 6.67 4.91
CA PRO A 138 -1.52 5.60 5.30
C PRO A 138 -2.26 5.85 6.61
N THR A 139 -1.87 6.87 7.38
CA THR A 139 -2.42 7.17 8.70
C THR A 139 -2.91 8.61 8.84
N GLY A 140 -2.79 9.44 7.81
CA GLY A 140 -2.93 10.90 7.86
C GLY A 140 -4.28 11.44 8.36
N SER A 141 -5.35 10.65 8.37
CA SER A 141 -6.69 11.04 8.85
C SER A 141 -7.23 10.12 9.94
N LEU A 142 -6.36 9.30 10.56
CA LEU A 142 -6.77 8.30 11.53
C LEU A 142 -6.51 8.77 12.97
N ASP A 143 -7.40 8.36 13.90
CA ASP A 143 -7.10 8.41 15.31
C ASP A 143 -5.94 7.48 15.68
N LYS A 144 -5.33 7.68 16.83
CA LYS A 144 -4.17 6.91 17.30
C LYS A 144 -4.40 5.39 17.25
N LYS A 145 -5.56 4.92 17.69
CA LYS A 145 -5.88 3.49 17.71
C LYS A 145 -5.91 2.88 16.30
N ASN A 146 -6.55 3.55 15.35
CA ASN A 146 -6.59 3.10 13.97
C ASN A 146 -5.21 3.21 13.30
N ARG A 147 -4.43 4.26 13.60
CA ARG A 147 -3.04 4.41 13.17
C ARG A 147 -2.21 3.18 13.59
N ASP A 148 -2.24 2.83 14.87
CA ASP A 148 -1.45 1.71 15.41
C ASP A 148 -1.85 0.38 14.75
N ILE A 149 -3.15 0.19 14.47
CA ILE A 149 -3.64 -1.00 13.74
C ILE A 149 -3.08 -1.02 12.31
N VAL A 150 -3.13 0.10 11.59
CA VAL A 150 -2.65 0.19 10.20
C VAL A 150 -1.15 -0.08 10.13
N MET A 151 -0.34 0.54 11.01
CA MET A 151 1.10 0.33 11.05
C MET A 151 1.44 -1.13 11.36
N ARG A 152 0.81 -1.73 12.38
CA ARG A 152 0.98 -3.16 12.67
C ARG A 152 0.68 -4.05 11.46
N LEU A 153 -0.40 -3.79 10.72
CA LEU A 153 -0.76 -4.56 9.52
C LEU A 153 0.23 -4.37 8.37
N LEU A 154 0.84 -3.19 8.24
CA LEU A 154 1.91 -2.94 7.27
C LEU A 154 3.20 -3.68 7.65
N HIS A 155 3.54 -3.72 8.95
CA HIS A 155 4.65 -4.53 9.44
C HIS A 155 4.41 -6.03 9.23
N GLU A 156 3.20 -6.55 9.48
CA GLU A 156 2.86 -7.94 9.15
C GLU A 156 3.10 -8.27 7.67
N LEU A 157 2.74 -7.35 6.75
CA LEU A 157 3.04 -7.53 5.32
C LEU A 157 4.54 -7.53 5.02
N ASN A 158 5.33 -6.74 5.76
CA ASN A 158 6.79 -6.74 5.64
C ASN A 158 7.41 -8.04 6.19
N GLU A 159 6.96 -8.52 7.34
CA GLU A 159 7.38 -9.79 7.93
C GLU A 159 7.04 -10.99 7.02
N GLU A 160 6.02 -10.88 6.18
CA GLU A 160 5.70 -11.83 5.11
C GLU A 160 6.66 -11.74 3.90
N GLY A 161 7.70 -10.90 3.97
CA GLY A 161 8.75 -10.75 2.97
C GLY A 161 8.49 -9.67 1.91
N LYS A 162 7.48 -8.83 2.09
CA LYS A 162 7.23 -7.71 1.16
C LYS A 162 8.12 -6.51 1.50
N THR A 163 8.59 -5.81 0.48
CA THR A 163 9.16 -4.47 0.64
C THR A 163 8.03 -3.47 0.87
N VAL A 164 8.07 -2.72 1.96
CA VAL A 164 7.04 -1.71 2.27
C VAL A 164 7.66 -0.32 2.21
N ILE A 165 7.12 0.55 1.37
CA ILE A 165 7.54 1.95 1.23
C ILE A 165 6.37 2.84 1.61
N ILE A 166 6.55 3.62 2.66
CA ILE A 166 5.57 4.58 3.15
C ILE A 166 6.06 5.99 2.83
N VAL A 167 5.21 6.85 2.33
CA VAL A 167 5.44 8.30 2.33
C VAL A 167 4.55 8.94 3.36
N THR A 168 5.14 9.75 4.25
CA THR A 168 4.40 10.43 5.31
C THR A 168 5.13 11.65 5.84
N HIS A 169 4.38 12.54 6.49
CA HIS A 169 4.89 13.64 7.30
C HIS A 169 4.60 13.44 8.81
N ASP A 170 4.01 12.30 9.20
CA ASP A 170 3.72 11.96 10.61
C ASP A 170 5.01 11.70 11.37
N GLN A 171 5.37 12.64 12.29
CA GLN A 171 6.60 12.58 13.07
C GLN A 171 6.67 11.31 13.93
N GLY A 172 5.54 10.85 14.48
CA GLY A 172 5.52 9.63 15.28
C GLY A 172 5.92 8.39 14.50
N ILE A 173 5.53 8.29 13.21
CA ILE A 173 5.99 7.19 12.34
C ILE A 173 7.47 7.37 12.01
N ILE A 174 7.90 8.60 11.71
CA ILE A 174 9.28 8.89 11.33
C ILE A 174 10.25 8.57 12.48
N GLU A 175 9.85 8.81 13.73
CA GLU A 175 10.67 8.54 14.92
C GLU A 175 10.70 7.04 15.29
N ASP A 176 9.61 6.32 15.04
CA ASP A 176 9.47 4.90 15.38
C ASP A 176 10.18 3.96 14.37
N GLU A 177 10.46 4.44 13.14
CA GLU A 177 10.97 3.58 12.07
C GLU A 177 12.50 3.74 11.87
N PRO A 178 13.24 2.61 11.77
CA PRO A 178 14.71 2.65 11.71
C PRO A 178 15.25 3.09 10.35
N TYR A 179 14.48 2.98 9.27
CA TYR A 179 14.94 3.33 7.93
C TYR A 179 14.11 4.47 7.35
N VAL A 180 14.62 5.68 7.50
CA VAL A 180 13.97 6.92 7.03
C VAL A 180 14.83 7.61 5.97
N VAL A 181 14.21 7.95 4.84
CA VAL A 181 14.80 8.72 3.73
C VAL A 181 14.11 10.09 3.70
N LYS A 182 14.88 11.16 3.79
CA LYS A 182 14.36 12.54 3.65
C LYS A 182 14.51 13.06 2.23
N ILE A 183 13.43 13.68 1.70
CA ILE A 183 13.41 14.34 0.40
C ILE A 183 12.87 15.77 0.47
#